data_8eecd7ecc51026a8149a3467f5f52d9d
#
_entry.id   8eecd7ecc51026a8149a3467f5f52d9d
#
_cell.length_a   1.000
_cell.length_b   1.000
_cell.length_c   1.000
_cell.angle_alpha   90.00
_cell.angle_beta   90.00
_cell.angle_gamma   90.00
#
_symmetry.space_group_name_H-M   'P 1'
#
loop_
_entity.id
_entity.type
_entity.pdbx_description
1 polymer ?
#
loop_
_entity_poly.entity_id
_entity_poly.type
_entity_poly.pdbx_seq_one_letter_code
_entity_poly.pdbx_strand_id
1 'polypeptide(L)'
;ENTEGARTTPSVVAYSDSEILVGAPAKRQAVSNSKNTIFAAKRLIGRTFDGDSVQKDIKTLPYEIVKADNGDAWIKANDKKFSPSEISANVLRKMKETAEKYLGQEVTKAVITVPAYFNDSQRKATKDAGKIAGLEVERIINEPTAAALAYGLDKKKSGTVAVYDLGGGTFDISILELGDGVFEVKSTNGDTSLGGEDFDSAITNYIINEFKKDNGIDLTSDKLAVQRVREAAEKAKIELSSASETDVNLPFITADKSGPKHIAMKMTRAKLESLVGELIERTLAPCKQAIKDADIKAGDISDVVLVGGMTRMPKVIETVKTFFGKEPNKGVNPDEVVALGAAIQGGVLQGDVKDVLLLDVTPLSLGIETLGGVATKLIEKNTTIPTKKSQVFSTAEDNQAAVTIRVVQGEREMANDNKMLGNFNLEGIAPAPRGVPQIEV
;
A
#
# COMPACT_ATOMS: atom_id res chain seq x y z
N GLU A 1 -7.36 18.35 13.59
CA GLU A 1 -8.50 18.13 12.67
C GLU A 1 -8.27 18.86 11.37
N ASN A 2 -8.76 18.29 10.26
CA ASN A 2 -8.74 18.95 8.96
C ASN A 2 -9.82 20.01 8.82
N THR A 3 -9.95 20.63 7.65
CA THR A 3 -10.95 21.69 7.41
C THR A 3 -12.41 21.21 7.50
N GLU A 4 -12.63 19.92 7.42
CA GLU A 4 -13.94 19.27 7.54
C GLU A 4 -14.23 18.79 8.99
N GLY A 5 -13.32 19.05 9.94
CA GLY A 5 -13.45 18.67 11.35
C GLY A 5 -13.12 17.20 11.64
N ALA A 6 -12.52 16.48 10.68
CA ALA A 6 -12.13 15.09 10.84
C ALA A 6 -10.64 14.95 11.19
N ARG A 7 -10.29 13.87 11.88
CA ARG A 7 -8.89 13.54 12.24
C ARG A 7 -8.14 12.78 11.14
N THR A 8 -8.87 12.29 10.17
CA THR A 8 -8.31 11.64 8.97
C THR A 8 -8.89 12.28 7.71
N THR A 9 -8.13 12.20 6.61
CA THR A 9 -8.54 12.74 5.31
C THR A 9 -8.56 11.61 4.29
N PRO A 10 -9.68 11.34 3.61
CA PRO A 10 -9.72 10.35 2.54
C PRO A 10 -8.73 10.68 1.43
N SER A 11 -7.98 9.68 0.96
CA SER A 11 -7.07 9.82 -0.18
C SER A 11 -7.84 9.77 -1.51
N VAL A 12 -8.69 10.77 -1.72
CA VAL A 12 -9.57 10.93 -2.88
C VAL A 12 -9.34 12.30 -3.49
N VAL A 13 -9.18 12.33 -4.81
CA VAL A 13 -8.95 13.57 -5.58
C VAL A 13 -9.96 13.62 -6.72
N ALA A 14 -10.72 14.70 -6.82
CA ALA A 14 -11.69 14.93 -7.90
C ALA A 14 -11.30 16.13 -8.76
N TYR A 15 -11.37 15.97 -10.06
CA TYR A 15 -11.05 16.99 -11.03
C TYR A 15 -12.32 17.50 -11.69
N SER A 16 -12.45 18.81 -11.79
CA SER A 16 -13.46 19.51 -12.57
C SER A 16 -12.81 20.62 -13.40
N ASP A 17 -13.58 21.29 -14.25
CA ASP A 17 -13.06 22.38 -15.08
C ASP A 17 -12.58 23.58 -14.25
N SER A 18 -13.13 23.76 -13.06
CA SER A 18 -12.90 24.94 -12.22
C SER A 18 -12.01 24.69 -11.01
N GLU A 19 -11.93 23.44 -10.53
CA GLU A 19 -11.24 23.16 -9.26
C GLU A 19 -10.78 21.70 -9.13
N ILE A 20 -9.88 21.48 -8.16
CA ILE A 20 -9.45 20.18 -7.70
C ILE A 20 -9.93 20.04 -6.26
N LEU A 21 -10.78 19.04 -6.01
CA LEU A 21 -11.25 18.69 -4.67
C LEU A 21 -10.39 17.56 -4.10
N VAL A 22 -10.10 17.63 -2.81
CA VAL A 22 -9.30 16.62 -2.12
C VAL A 22 -9.98 16.21 -0.80
N GLY A 23 -10.00 14.92 -0.51
CA GLY A 23 -10.54 14.39 0.74
C GLY A 23 -12.05 14.22 0.72
N ALA A 24 -12.71 14.55 1.83
CA ALA A 24 -14.14 14.36 1.98
C ALA A 24 -14.98 15.12 0.93
N PRO A 25 -14.65 16.35 0.51
CA PRO A 25 -15.36 17.01 -0.59
C PRO A 25 -15.30 16.23 -1.90
N ALA A 26 -14.12 15.66 -2.23
CA ALA A 26 -13.96 14.83 -3.41
C ALA A 26 -14.80 13.55 -3.33
N LYS A 27 -14.80 12.90 -2.18
CA LYS A 27 -15.56 11.66 -1.94
C LYS A 27 -17.08 11.91 -2.05
N ARG A 28 -17.59 13.01 -1.52
CA ARG A 28 -19.02 13.32 -1.56
C ARG A 28 -19.60 13.50 -2.96
N GLN A 29 -18.81 13.97 -3.92
CA GLN A 29 -19.26 14.18 -5.31
C GLN A 29 -18.87 13.00 -6.25
N ALA A 30 -18.27 11.93 -5.73
CA ALA A 30 -17.77 10.83 -6.54
C ALA A 30 -18.84 10.17 -7.42
N VAL A 31 -20.06 10.05 -6.92
CA VAL A 31 -21.19 9.46 -7.68
C VAL A 31 -21.49 10.26 -8.95
N SER A 32 -21.52 11.57 -8.85
CA SER A 32 -21.84 12.44 -10.00
C SER A 32 -20.65 12.69 -10.95
N ASN A 33 -19.43 12.36 -10.50
CA ASN A 33 -18.20 12.61 -11.25
C ASN A 33 -17.22 11.41 -11.17
N SER A 34 -17.74 10.21 -11.33
CA SER A 34 -17.00 8.98 -11.10
C SER A 34 -15.76 8.80 -11.98
N LYS A 35 -15.81 9.28 -13.22
CA LYS A 35 -14.70 9.20 -14.18
C LYS A 35 -13.52 10.10 -13.82
N ASN A 36 -13.75 11.18 -13.09
CA ASN A 36 -12.74 12.18 -12.72
C ASN A 36 -12.47 12.22 -11.22
N THR A 37 -12.98 11.26 -10.48
CA THR A 37 -12.75 11.10 -9.04
C THR A 37 -11.83 9.91 -8.82
N ILE A 38 -10.61 10.20 -8.36
CA ILE A 38 -9.53 9.23 -8.26
C ILE A 38 -9.34 8.84 -6.80
N PHE A 39 -9.39 7.55 -6.55
CA PHE A 39 -9.08 6.91 -5.27
C PHE A 39 -8.18 5.69 -5.52
N ALA A 40 -7.61 5.11 -4.48
CA ALA A 40 -6.70 3.98 -4.58
C ALA A 40 -5.46 4.21 -5.49
N ALA A 41 -5.06 5.47 -5.74
CA ALA A 41 -3.89 5.80 -6.56
C ALA A 41 -2.60 5.19 -6.00
N LYS A 42 -2.52 4.94 -4.69
CA LYS A 42 -1.42 4.23 -4.02
C LYS A 42 -1.15 2.86 -4.64
N ARG A 43 -2.16 2.17 -5.16
CA ARG A 43 -2.03 0.86 -5.81
C ARG A 43 -1.36 0.93 -7.18
N LEU A 44 -1.37 2.10 -7.82
CA LEU A 44 -0.80 2.34 -9.15
C LEU A 44 0.61 2.95 -9.09
N ILE A 45 0.97 3.54 -7.95
CA ILE A 45 2.24 4.27 -7.80
C ILE A 45 3.44 3.34 -8.03
N GLY A 46 4.40 3.77 -8.87
CA GLY A 46 5.60 3.01 -9.19
C GLY A 46 5.35 1.71 -9.99
N ARG A 47 4.16 1.54 -10.59
CA ARG A 47 3.79 0.35 -11.35
C ARG A 47 3.72 0.60 -12.85
N THR A 48 4.00 -0.44 -13.61
CA THR A 48 3.85 -0.43 -15.06
C THR A 48 2.41 -0.75 -15.46
N PHE A 49 1.95 -0.16 -16.57
CA PHE A 49 0.60 -0.37 -17.10
C PHE A 49 0.30 -1.84 -17.38
N ASP A 50 1.26 -2.59 -17.93
CA ASP A 50 1.08 -3.99 -18.32
C ASP A 50 1.17 -4.98 -17.14
N GLY A 51 1.39 -4.49 -15.91
CA GLY A 51 1.46 -5.32 -14.71
C GLY A 51 0.11 -5.97 -14.36
N ASP A 52 0.13 -7.22 -13.92
CA ASP A 52 -1.08 -8.02 -13.65
C ASP A 52 -2.04 -7.34 -12.67
N SER A 53 -1.52 -6.72 -11.62
CA SER A 53 -2.35 -6.00 -10.63
C SER A 53 -3.04 -4.79 -11.24
N VAL A 54 -2.34 -4.03 -12.09
CA VAL A 54 -2.88 -2.88 -12.80
C VAL A 54 -3.96 -3.31 -13.79
N GLN A 55 -3.73 -4.41 -14.52
CA GLN A 55 -4.71 -4.96 -15.46
C GLN A 55 -6.00 -5.44 -14.76
N LYS A 56 -5.92 -5.88 -13.52
CA LYS A 56 -7.11 -6.16 -12.71
C LYS A 56 -7.83 -4.88 -12.31
N ASP A 57 -7.11 -3.88 -11.85
CA ASP A 57 -7.68 -2.60 -11.42
C ASP A 57 -8.38 -1.86 -12.57
N ILE A 58 -7.86 -1.92 -13.80
CA ILE A 58 -8.50 -1.35 -15.00
C ILE A 58 -9.94 -1.87 -15.18
N LYS A 59 -10.21 -3.11 -14.83
CA LYS A 59 -11.51 -3.73 -15.00
C LYS A 59 -12.53 -3.32 -13.93
N THR A 60 -12.06 -2.87 -12.79
CA THR A 60 -12.89 -2.64 -11.59
C THR A 60 -13.04 -1.18 -11.22
N LEU A 61 -12.06 -0.34 -11.57
CA LEU A 61 -12.09 1.09 -11.24
C LEU A 61 -12.95 1.90 -12.20
N PRO A 62 -13.68 2.91 -11.72
CA PRO A 62 -14.56 3.72 -12.54
C PRO A 62 -13.83 4.75 -13.43
N TYR A 63 -12.61 5.11 -13.09
CA TYR A 63 -11.77 6.04 -13.85
C TYR A 63 -10.83 5.29 -14.81
N GLU A 64 -10.32 6.00 -15.79
CA GLU A 64 -9.49 5.43 -16.85
C GLU A 64 -8.01 5.39 -16.44
N ILE A 65 -7.40 4.21 -16.53
CA ILE A 65 -5.95 4.02 -16.38
C ILE A 65 -5.36 3.94 -17.78
N VAL A 66 -4.31 4.69 -18.04
CA VAL A 66 -3.67 4.81 -19.36
C VAL A 66 -2.18 4.48 -19.26
N LYS A 67 -1.59 4.05 -20.38
CA LYS A 67 -0.15 3.80 -20.48
C LYS A 67 0.57 5.12 -20.78
N ALA A 68 1.55 5.47 -19.96
CA ALA A 68 2.45 6.58 -20.22
C ALA A 68 3.53 6.20 -21.23
N ASP A 69 4.24 7.17 -21.78
CA ASP A 69 5.29 6.96 -22.78
C ASP A 69 6.44 6.10 -22.25
N ASN A 70 6.72 6.17 -20.95
CA ASN A 70 7.71 5.32 -20.28
C ASN A 70 7.19 3.92 -19.88
N GLY A 71 5.92 3.61 -20.19
CA GLY A 71 5.27 2.35 -19.85
C GLY A 71 4.58 2.30 -18.47
N ASP A 72 4.66 3.35 -17.68
CA ASP A 72 4.02 3.41 -16.38
C ASP A 72 2.49 3.50 -16.48
N ALA A 73 1.81 3.07 -15.39
CA ALA A 73 0.38 3.26 -15.23
C ALA A 73 0.10 4.70 -14.83
N TRP A 74 -0.58 5.44 -15.70
CA TRP A 74 -1.06 6.79 -15.42
C TRP A 74 -2.59 6.81 -15.40
N ILE A 75 -3.15 7.92 -14.97
CA ILE A 75 -4.59 8.10 -14.79
C ILE A 75 -5.05 9.24 -15.68
N LYS A 76 -6.16 9.01 -16.39
CA LYS A 76 -6.82 10.08 -17.17
C LYS A 76 -7.99 10.64 -16.37
N ALA A 77 -7.99 11.93 -16.15
CA ALA A 77 -9.08 12.67 -15.51
C ALA A 77 -9.22 14.05 -16.17
N ASN A 78 -10.45 14.50 -16.41
CA ASN A 78 -10.76 15.78 -17.05
C ASN A 78 -9.95 16.01 -18.33
N ASP A 79 -9.90 14.98 -19.20
CA ASP A 79 -9.16 14.95 -20.46
C ASP A 79 -7.64 15.17 -20.38
N LYS A 80 -7.07 15.10 -19.17
CA LYS A 80 -5.63 15.18 -18.92
C LYS A 80 -5.11 13.89 -18.34
N LYS A 81 -3.82 13.62 -18.55
CA LYS A 81 -3.11 12.48 -18.00
C LYS A 81 -2.30 12.91 -16.79
N PHE A 82 -2.39 12.15 -15.71
CA PHE A 82 -1.67 12.39 -14.47
C PHE A 82 -0.92 11.13 -14.05
N SER A 83 0.30 11.28 -13.55
CA SER A 83 0.99 10.22 -12.86
C SER A 83 0.34 9.96 -11.49
N PRO A 84 0.42 8.73 -10.95
CA PRO A 84 -0.01 8.47 -9.57
C PRO A 84 0.68 9.37 -8.54
N SER A 85 1.93 9.79 -8.79
CA SER A 85 2.65 10.74 -7.95
C SER A 85 1.99 12.12 -7.93
N GLU A 86 1.52 12.62 -9.07
CA GLU A 86 0.77 13.89 -9.13
C GLU A 86 -0.56 13.83 -8.40
N ILE A 87 -1.29 12.70 -8.51
CA ILE A 87 -2.51 12.47 -7.75
C ILE A 87 -2.22 12.47 -6.25
N SER A 88 -1.23 11.70 -5.83
CA SER A 88 -0.81 11.62 -4.42
C SER A 88 -0.31 12.96 -3.88
N ALA A 89 0.35 13.76 -4.72
CA ALA A 89 0.80 15.11 -4.35
C ALA A 89 -0.36 16.02 -3.94
N ASN A 90 -1.53 15.90 -4.55
CA ASN A 90 -2.71 16.68 -4.14
C ASN A 90 -3.16 16.30 -2.73
N VAL A 91 -3.10 15.02 -2.37
CA VAL A 91 -3.41 14.56 -1.00
C VAL A 91 -2.37 15.11 -0.02
N LEU A 92 -1.08 15.01 -0.35
CA LEU A 92 0.00 15.52 0.50
C LEU A 92 -0.06 17.05 0.66
N ARG A 93 -0.45 17.78 -0.38
CA ARG A 93 -0.67 19.23 -0.31
C ARG A 93 -1.80 19.56 0.65
N LYS A 94 -2.89 18.79 0.65
CA LYS A 94 -3.98 18.94 1.63
C LYS A 94 -3.50 18.70 3.06
N MET A 95 -2.60 17.75 3.26
CA MET A 95 -1.98 17.51 4.58
C MET A 95 -1.07 18.68 5.00
N LYS A 96 -0.26 19.19 4.07
CA LYS A 96 0.56 20.39 4.29
C LYS A 96 -0.30 21.58 4.72
N GLU A 97 -1.35 21.89 3.96
CA GLU A 97 -2.29 22.99 4.26
C GLU A 97 -2.99 22.79 5.63
N THR A 98 -3.39 21.57 5.96
CA THR A 98 -4.00 21.24 7.25
C THR A 98 -3.03 21.53 8.40
N ALA A 99 -1.78 21.11 8.27
CA ALA A 99 -0.73 21.37 9.25
C ALA A 99 -0.43 22.87 9.38
N GLU A 100 -0.30 23.58 8.25
CA GLU A 100 -0.04 25.03 8.24
C GLU A 100 -1.17 25.82 8.91
N LYS A 101 -2.41 25.45 8.63
CA LYS A 101 -3.59 26.08 9.28
C LYS A 101 -3.59 25.88 10.79
N TYR A 102 -3.20 24.70 11.25
CA TYR A 102 -3.12 24.41 12.69
C TYR A 102 -1.96 25.14 13.37
N LEU A 103 -0.79 25.14 12.74
CA LEU A 103 0.44 25.71 13.31
C LEU A 103 0.54 27.24 13.12
N GLY A 104 -0.20 27.82 12.17
CA GLY A 104 -0.13 29.24 11.85
C GLY A 104 1.18 29.65 11.16
N GLN A 105 1.89 28.70 10.55
CA GLN A 105 3.18 28.93 9.88
C GLN A 105 3.35 27.97 8.69
N GLU A 106 4.26 28.30 7.80
CA GLU A 106 4.60 27.45 6.66
C GLU A 106 5.22 26.13 7.13
N VAL A 107 4.80 25.04 6.52
CA VAL A 107 5.35 23.69 6.71
C VAL A 107 6.11 23.27 5.46
N THR A 108 7.42 23.07 5.58
CA THR A 108 8.30 22.80 4.45
C THR A 108 8.85 21.39 4.42
N LYS A 109 8.84 20.68 5.54
CA LYS A 109 9.46 19.36 5.71
C LYS A 109 8.43 18.33 6.16
N ALA A 110 8.63 17.08 5.74
CA ALA A 110 7.75 15.98 6.14
C ALA A 110 8.50 14.65 6.26
N VAL A 111 8.00 13.80 7.16
CA VAL A 111 8.21 12.36 7.14
C VAL A 111 6.98 11.74 6.49
N ILE A 112 7.18 10.92 5.48
CA ILE A 112 6.09 10.26 4.74
C ILE A 112 6.19 8.75 4.93
N THR A 113 5.05 8.12 5.17
CA THR A 113 4.98 6.68 5.38
C THR A 113 4.60 5.94 4.09
N VAL A 114 5.12 4.72 3.97
CA VAL A 114 4.81 3.80 2.87
C VAL A 114 4.58 2.40 3.43
N PRO A 115 3.84 1.54 2.72
CA PRO A 115 3.77 0.12 3.07
C PRO A 115 5.17 -0.50 3.15
N ALA A 116 5.39 -1.39 4.11
CA ALA A 116 6.69 -2.02 4.31
C ALA A 116 7.13 -2.83 3.08
N TYR A 117 6.18 -3.42 2.37
CA TYR A 117 6.43 -4.27 1.21
C TYR A 117 6.55 -3.50 -0.12
N PHE A 118 6.56 -2.16 -0.09
CA PHE A 118 6.85 -1.35 -1.27
C PHE A 118 8.26 -1.59 -1.77
N ASN A 119 8.40 -1.73 -3.10
CA ASN A 119 9.69 -1.78 -3.76
C ASN A 119 10.32 -0.37 -3.91
N ASP A 120 11.53 -0.31 -4.42
CA ASP A 120 12.27 0.95 -4.59
C ASP A 120 11.55 1.94 -5.51
N SER A 121 10.98 1.48 -6.61
CA SER A 121 10.23 2.34 -7.54
C SER A 121 9.01 3.01 -6.89
N GLN A 122 8.29 2.26 -6.05
CA GLN A 122 7.13 2.77 -5.33
C GLN A 122 7.54 3.79 -4.25
N ARG A 123 8.65 3.54 -3.56
CA ARG A 123 9.23 4.46 -2.56
C ARG A 123 9.70 5.76 -3.19
N LYS A 124 10.42 5.67 -4.30
CA LYS A 124 10.87 6.82 -5.08
C LYS A 124 9.70 7.67 -5.58
N ALA A 125 8.69 7.04 -6.16
CA ALA A 125 7.50 7.73 -6.66
C ALA A 125 6.72 8.42 -5.53
N THR A 126 6.68 7.84 -4.32
CA THR A 126 6.08 8.47 -3.15
C THR A 126 6.90 9.69 -2.68
N LYS A 127 8.22 9.59 -2.69
CA LYS A 127 9.10 10.73 -2.39
C LYS A 127 8.92 11.86 -3.41
N ASP A 128 8.80 11.52 -4.69
CA ASP A 128 8.52 12.49 -5.77
C ASP A 128 7.17 13.18 -5.55
N ALA A 129 6.14 12.48 -5.10
CA ALA A 129 4.85 13.06 -4.74
C ALA A 129 4.99 14.12 -3.64
N GLY A 130 5.81 13.89 -2.63
CA GLY A 130 6.14 14.87 -1.58
C GLY A 130 6.78 16.14 -2.16
N LYS A 131 7.73 15.98 -3.07
CA LYS A 131 8.37 17.09 -3.78
C LYS A 131 7.38 17.91 -4.62
N ILE A 132 6.52 17.24 -5.36
CA ILE A 132 5.47 17.89 -6.18
C ILE A 132 4.51 18.67 -5.28
N ALA A 133 4.24 18.17 -4.08
CA ALA A 133 3.41 18.86 -3.08
C ALA A 133 4.08 20.07 -2.43
N GLY A 134 5.36 20.31 -2.69
CA GLY A 134 6.14 21.40 -2.10
C GLY A 134 6.75 21.06 -0.74
N LEU A 135 7.00 19.77 -0.48
CA LEU A 135 7.61 19.27 0.75
C LEU A 135 9.02 18.76 0.50
N GLU A 136 9.93 19.09 1.38
CA GLU A 136 11.21 18.40 1.52
C GLU A 136 10.94 17.12 2.32
N VAL A 137 11.14 15.96 1.70
CA VAL A 137 10.93 14.67 2.35
C VAL A 137 12.18 14.27 3.10
N GLU A 138 12.16 14.46 4.40
CA GLU A 138 13.29 14.15 5.30
C GLU A 138 13.56 12.65 5.37
N ARG A 139 12.47 11.86 5.39
CA ARG A 139 12.55 10.39 5.42
C ARG A 139 11.27 9.76 4.89
N ILE A 140 11.44 8.62 4.24
CA ILE A 140 10.38 7.65 4.00
C ILE A 140 10.51 6.57 5.08
N ILE A 141 9.44 6.33 5.84
CA ILE A 141 9.39 5.31 6.91
C ILE A 141 8.30 4.29 6.59
N ASN A 142 8.53 3.04 6.93
CA ASN A 142 7.53 1.99 6.76
C ASN A 142 6.37 2.14 7.74
N GLU A 143 5.15 1.97 7.26
CA GLU A 143 3.93 2.15 8.05
C GLU A 143 3.89 1.26 9.31
N PRO A 144 4.15 -0.07 9.24
CA PRO A 144 4.17 -0.88 10.45
C PRO A 144 5.30 -0.54 11.40
N THR A 145 6.43 -0.05 10.90
CA THR A 145 7.55 0.41 11.73
C THR A 145 7.19 1.68 12.49
N ALA A 146 6.52 2.62 11.82
CA ALA A 146 6.00 3.82 12.46
C ALA A 146 4.97 3.47 13.55
N ALA A 147 4.06 2.54 13.26
CA ALA A 147 3.09 2.07 14.25
C ALA A 147 3.76 1.43 15.48
N ALA A 148 4.79 0.61 15.27
CA ALA A 148 5.55 0.00 16.35
C ALA A 148 6.28 1.06 17.20
N LEU A 149 6.83 2.09 16.56
CA LEU A 149 7.49 3.20 17.24
C LEU A 149 6.52 3.94 18.18
N ALA A 150 5.33 4.28 17.70
CA ALA A 150 4.29 4.89 18.53
C ALA A 150 3.85 3.97 19.68
N TYR A 151 3.57 2.70 19.39
CA TYR A 151 3.20 1.69 20.36
C TYR A 151 4.27 1.49 21.44
N GLY A 152 5.53 1.30 21.03
CA GLY A 152 6.62 0.98 21.96
C GLY A 152 6.99 2.13 22.88
N LEU A 153 6.99 3.36 22.39
CA LEU A 153 7.27 4.55 23.21
C LEU A 153 6.13 4.84 24.22
N ASP A 154 4.88 4.74 23.76
CA ASP A 154 3.72 4.97 24.64
C ASP A 154 3.66 3.94 25.77
N LYS A 155 3.93 2.69 25.49
CA LYS A 155 3.80 1.59 26.47
C LYS A 155 5.10 1.27 27.23
N LYS A 156 6.24 1.84 26.85
CA LYS A 156 7.58 1.52 27.40
C LYS A 156 7.82 0.01 27.46
N LYS A 157 7.38 -0.69 26.40
CA LYS A 157 7.44 -2.15 26.34
C LYS A 157 8.71 -2.66 25.70
N SER A 158 9.14 -3.83 26.16
CA SER A 158 10.16 -4.67 25.52
C SER A 158 9.55 -6.00 25.10
N GLY A 159 10.13 -6.63 24.11
CA GLY A 159 9.73 -7.95 23.61
C GLY A 159 9.53 -7.96 22.09
N THR A 160 9.05 -9.09 21.60
CA THR A 160 8.77 -9.30 20.17
C THR A 160 7.33 -8.94 19.86
N VAL A 161 7.14 -8.06 18.87
CA VAL A 161 5.84 -7.54 18.47
C VAL A 161 5.58 -7.88 17.00
N ALA A 162 4.38 -8.34 16.70
CA ALA A 162 3.88 -8.44 15.35
C ALA A 162 2.97 -7.25 15.05
N VAL A 163 3.21 -6.56 13.95
CA VAL A 163 2.36 -5.48 13.45
C VAL A 163 1.62 -6.00 12.22
N TYR A 164 0.32 -6.16 12.35
CA TYR A 164 -0.59 -6.60 11.29
C TYR A 164 -1.33 -5.37 10.75
N ASP A 165 -0.97 -4.95 9.53
CA ASP A 165 -1.46 -3.73 8.90
C ASP A 165 -2.31 -4.08 7.67
N LEU A 166 -3.63 -4.03 7.82
CA LEU A 166 -4.58 -4.20 6.74
C LEU A 166 -5.34 -2.90 6.50
N GLY A 167 -4.89 -2.17 5.50
CA GLY A 167 -5.45 -0.89 5.09
C GLY A 167 -6.43 -0.98 3.93
N GLY A 168 -6.63 0.14 3.27
CA GLY A 168 -7.54 0.22 2.10
C GLY A 168 -7.01 -0.46 0.85
N GLY A 169 -5.69 -0.46 0.63
CA GLY A 169 -5.08 -0.95 -0.60
C GLY A 169 -4.04 -2.04 -0.43
N THR A 170 -3.40 -2.12 0.73
CA THR A 170 -2.25 -3.00 0.98
C THR A 170 -2.37 -3.74 2.30
N PHE A 171 -1.69 -4.88 2.36
CA PHE A 171 -1.47 -5.64 3.58
C PHE A 171 0.02 -5.79 3.87
N ASP A 172 0.43 -5.50 5.11
CA ASP A 172 1.77 -5.72 5.62
C ASP A 172 1.75 -6.46 6.95
N ILE A 173 2.73 -7.32 7.14
CA ILE A 173 3.06 -7.94 8.43
C ILE A 173 4.54 -7.70 8.71
N SER A 174 4.85 -7.18 9.88
CA SER A 174 6.24 -6.97 10.32
C SER A 174 6.43 -7.57 11.71
N ILE A 175 7.57 -8.21 11.91
CA ILE A 175 8.01 -8.73 13.19
C ILE A 175 9.15 -7.85 13.68
N LEU A 176 8.98 -7.27 14.87
CA LEU A 176 9.96 -6.37 15.47
C LEU A 176 10.36 -6.86 16.86
N GLU A 177 11.60 -6.56 17.22
CA GLU A 177 12.09 -6.67 18.58
C GLU A 177 12.23 -5.26 19.17
N LEU A 178 11.63 -5.05 20.33
CA LEU A 178 11.61 -3.78 21.03
C LEU A 178 12.35 -3.91 22.38
N GLY A 179 13.18 -2.95 22.71
CA GLY A 179 13.84 -2.90 24.01
C GLY A 179 14.81 -1.74 24.12
N ASP A 180 14.83 -1.10 25.27
CA ASP A 180 15.79 -0.04 25.63
C ASP A 180 15.90 1.10 24.59
N GLY A 181 14.76 1.49 23.99
CA GLY A 181 14.72 2.52 22.95
C GLY A 181 15.14 2.03 21.56
N VAL A 182 15.47 0.75 21.40
CA VAL A 182 15.79 0.14 20.11
C VAL A 182 14.55 -0.53 19.54
N PHE A 183 14.25 -0.22 18.28
CA PHE A 183 13.15 -0.78 17.48
C PHE A 183 13.79 -1.47 16.28
N GLU A 184 13.95 -2.79 16.37
CA GLU A 184 14.59 -3.58 15.32
C GLU A 184 13.59 -4.44 14.56
N VAL A 185 13.43 -4.18 13.27
CA VAL A 185 12.65 -5.03 12.38
C VAL A 185 13.44 -6.31 12.09
N LYS A 186 12.85 -7.46 12.36
CA LYS A 186 13.43 -8.77 12.06
C LYS A 186 13.03 -9.28 10.69
N SER A 187 11.77 -9.10 10.34
CA SER A 187 11.26 -9.47 9.02
C SER A 187 10.03 -8.66 8.67
N THR A 188 9.78 -8.56 7.38
CA THR A 188 8.55 -7.99 6.84
C THR A 188 8.10 -8.81 5.63
N ASN A 189 6.80 -8.87 5.42
CA ASN A 189 6.18 -9.49 4.26
C ASN A 189 4.84 -8.81 4.00
N GLY A 190 4.19 -9.08 2.89
CA GLY A 190 2.91 -8.46 2.61
C GLY A 190 2.35 -8.77 1.23
N ASP A 191 1.26 -8.09 0.92
CA ASP A 191 0.59 -8.12 -0.37
C ASP A 191 0.16 -6.69 -0.72
N THR A 192 0.79 -6.11 -1.72
CA THR A 192 0.53 -4.72 -2.15
C THR A 192 -0.72 -4.57 -3.02
N SER A 193 -1.49 -5.65 -3.18
CA SER A 193 -2.75 -5.70 -3.91
C SER A 193 -3.87 -6.37 -3.09
N LEU A 194 -3.82 -6.21 -1.78
CA LEU A 194 -4.80 -6.74 -0.84
C LEU A 194 -5.17 -5.66 0.19
N GLY A 195 -6.42 -5.25 0.20
CA GLY A 195 -6.92 -4.25 1.14
C GLY A 195 -8.42 -4.05 1.03
N GLY A 196 -8.95 -3.07 1.74
CA GLY A 196 -10.39 -2.75 1.81
C GLY A 196 -11.06 -2.56 0.46
N GLU A 197 -10.34 -2.09 -0.55
CA GLU A 197 -10.82 -1.96 -1.93
C GLU A 197 -11.25 -3.31 -2.53
N ASP A 198 -10.55 -4.39 -2.20
CA ASP A 198 -10.89 -5.73 -2.67
C ASP A 198 -12.14 -6.26 -1.96
N PHE A 199 -12.29 -5.93 -0.68
CA PHE A 199 -13.50 -6.24 0.10
C PHE A 199 -14.71 -5.51 -0.47
N ASP A 200 -14.58 -4.22 -0.73
CA ASP A 200 -15.64 -3.41 -1.35
C ASP A 200 -16.02 -3.95 -2.73
N SER A 201 -15.04 -4.37 -3.50
CA SER A 201 -15.30 -4.99 -4.82
C SER A 201 -16.04 -6.30 -4.73
N ALA A 202 -15.72 -7.16 -3.77
CA ALA A 202 -16.44 -8.42 -3.54
C ALA A 202 -17.90 -8.18 -3.17
N ILE A 203 -18.17 -7.20 -2.30
CA ILE A 203 -19.52 -6.84 -1.90
C ILE A 203 -20.27 -6.20 -3.07
N THR A 204 -19.64 -5.30 -3.80
CA THR A 204 -20.19 -4.65 -4.99
C THR A 204 -20.63 -5.68 -6.04
N ASN A 205 -19.77 -6.63 -6.35
CA ASN A 205 -20.07 -7.69 -7.29
C ASN A 205 -21.26 -8.56 -6.83
N TYR A 206 -21.32 -8.86 -5.54
CA TYR A 206 -22.44 -9.60 -4.97
C TYR A 206 -23.78 -8.86 -5.15
N ILE A 207 -23.81 -7.55 -4.81
CA ILE A 207 -25.03 -6.73 -4.96
C ILE A 207 -25.45 -6.65 -6.43
N ILE A 208 -24.53 -6.41 -7.35
CA ILE A 208 -24.79 -6.36 -8.79
C ILE A 208 -25.34 -7.69 -9.30
N ASN A 209 -24.76 -8.81 -8.88
CA ASN A 209 -25.21 -10.13 -9.29
C ASN A 209 -26.60 -10.49 -8.75
N GLU A 210 -26.90 -10.15 -7.49
CA GLU A 210 -28.24 -10.35 -6.92
C GLU A 210 -29.28 -9.48 -7.66
N PHE A 211 -28.97 -8.23 -7.95
CA PHE A 211 -29.83 -7.36 -8.73
C PHE A 211 -30.10 -7.94 -10.14
N LYS A 212 -29.07 -8.47 -10.79
CA LYS A 212 -29.21 -9.13 -12.10
C LYS A 212 -30.10 -10.36 -12.05
N LYS A 213 -30.00 -11.17 -11.00
CA LYS A 213 -30.89 -12.33 -10.81
C LYS A 213 -32.33 -11.89 -10.66
N ASP A 214 -32.61 -10.85 -9.90
CA ASP A 214 -33.95 -10.41 -9.58
C ASP A 214 -34.59 -9.61 -10.72
N ASN A 215 -33.84 -8.86 -11.50
CA ASN A 215 -34.33 -7.88 -12.47
C ASN A 215 -33.90 -8.19 -13.93
N GLY A 216 -32.98 -9.12 -14.15
CA GLY A 216 -32.46 -9.42 -15.49
C GLY A 216 -31.60 -8.31 -16.10
N ILE A 217 -31.16 -7.34 -15.30
CA ILE A 217 -30.38 -6.16 -15.73
C ILE A 217 -28.97 -6.24 -15.16
N ASP A 218 -27.98 -6.10 -16.02
CA ASP A 218 -26.57 -6.00 -15.64
C ASP A 218 -26.17 -4.53 -15.50
N LEU A 219 -25.84 -4.12 -14.26
CA LEU A 219 -25.46 -2.74 -13.94
C LEU A 219 -24.00 -2.40 -14.30
N THR A 220 -23.18 -3.35 -14.70
CA THR A 220 -21.72 -3.15 -14.89
C THR A 220 -21.39 -2.15 -15.99
N SER A 221 -22.25 -1.96 -16.96
CA SER A 221 -22.08 -0.95 -18.04
C SER A 221 -22.45 0.47 -17.62
N ASP A 222 -23.23 0.62 -16.54
CA ASP A 222 -23.65 1.92 -16.00
C ASP A 222 -22.68 2.36 -14.89
N LYS A 223 -21.70 3.20 -15.23
CA LYS A 223 -20.67 3.67 -14.31
C LYS A 223 -21.23 4.41 -13.08
N LEU A 224 -22.32 5.15 -13.26
CA LEU A 224 -22.99 5.85 -12.16
C LEU A 224 -23.62 4.84 -11.19
N ALA A 225 -24.34 3.85 -11.72
CA ALA A 225 -24.93 2.80 -10.91
C ALA A 225 -23.87 1.99 -10.15
N VAL A 226 -22.79 1.59 -10.82
CA VAL A 226 -21.66 0.88 -10.19
C VAL A 226 -21.05 1.69 -9.05
N GLN A 227 -20.84 2.99 -9.23
CA GLN A 227 -20.31 3.85 -8.18
C GLN A 227 -21.25 3.96 -6.98
N ARG A 228 -22.56 4.08 -7.22
CA ARG A 228 -23.55 4.09 -6.14
C ARG A 228 -23.57 2.77 -5.35
N VAL A 229 -23.48 1.63 -6.05
CA VAL A 229 -23.38 0.31 -5.42
C VAL A 229 -22.10 0.19 -4.61
N ARG A 230 -20.96 0.67 -5.13
CA ARG A 230 -19.68 0.65 -4.45
C ARG A 230 -19.70 1.44 -3.14
N GLU A 231 -20.28 2.63 -3.15
CA GLU A 231 -20.43 3.44 -1.92
C GLU A 231 -21.34 2.76 -0.90
N ALA A 232 -22.44 2.15 -1.34
CA ALA A 232 -23.31 1.38 -0.47
C ALA A 232 -22.62 0.12 0.09
N ALA A 233 -21.76 -0.52 -0.71
CA ALA A 233 -20.97 -1.68 -0.29
C ALA A 233 -19.96 -1.29 0.81
N GLU A 234 -19.22 -0.20 0.64
CA GLU A 234 -18.29 0.32 1.66
C GLU A 234 -19.05 0.66 2.95
N LYS A 235 -20.17 1.35 2.84
CA LYS A 235 -21.02 1.70 3.99
C LYS A 235 -21.50 0.45 4.72
N ALA A 236 -22.01 -0.54 4.01
CA ALA A 236 -22.49 -1.80 4.59
C ALA A 236 -21.35 -2.54 5.30
N LYS A 237 -20.15 -2.60 4.70
CA LYS A 237 -18.96 -3.18 5.31
C LYS A 237 -18.65 -2.53 6.67
N ILE A 238 -18.66 -1.21 6.73
CA ILE A 238 -18.38 -0.44 7.95
C ILE A 238 -19.46 -0.70 9.01
N GLU A 239 -20.73 -0.62 8.65
CA GLU A 239 -21.85 -0.85 9.56
C GLU A 239 -21.85 -2.27 10.15
N LEU A 240 -21.51 -3.27 9.35
CA LEU A 240 -21.45 -4.68 9.78
C LEU A 240 -20.25 -4.99 10.70
N SER A 241 -19.36 -4.04 10.95
CA SER A 241 -18.34 -4.17 12.01
C SER A 241 -18.93 -4.02 13.41
N SER A 242 -20.06 -3.34 13.55
CA SER A 242 -20.77 -3.12 14.82
C SER A 242 -22.16 -3.75 14.90
N ALA A 243 -22.82 -3.94 13.75
CA ALA A 243 -24.15 -4.53 13.66
C ALA A 243 -24.10 -5.94 13.04
N SER A 244 -25.08 -6.77 13.37
CA SER A 244 -25.23 -8.12 12.79
C SER A 244 -25.88 -8.14 11.41
N GLU A 245 -26.62 -7.08 11.08
CA GLU A 245 -27.26 -6.88 9.77
C GLU A 245 -27.35 -5.40 9.42
N THR A 246 -27.47 -5.09 8.15
CA THR A 246 -27.72 -3.73 7.64
C THR A 246 -28.56 -3.77 6.38
N ASP A 247 -29.20 -2.64 6.07
CA ASP A 247 -29.99 -2.47 4.85
C ASP A 247 -29.16 -1.78 3.76
N VAL A 248 -29.26 -2.31 2.54
CA VAL A 248 -28.70 -1.70 1.33
C VAL A 248 -29.86 -1.18 0.49
N ASN A 249 -30.07 0.14 0.50
CA ASN A 249 -31.15 0.80 -0.19
C ASN A 249 -30.60 1.80 -1.22
N LEU A 250 -30.83 1.50 -2.50
CA LEU A 250 -30.44 2.35 -3.62
C LEU A 250 -31.67 2.56 -4.52
N PRO A 251 -32.49 3.59 -4.23
CA PRO A 251 -33.65 3.89 -5.04
C PRO A 251 -33.23 4.43 -6.41
N PHE A 252 -34.02 4.13 -7.43
CA PHE A 252 -33.80 4.59 -8.81
C PHE A 252 -32.39 4.28 -9.33
N ILE A 253 -31.93 3.03 -9.10
CA ILE A 253 -30.59 2.62 -9.54
C ILE A 253 -30.48 2.53 -11.07
N THR A 254 -31.60 2.14 -11.73
CA THR A 254 -31.76 2.10 -13.17
C THR A 254 -33.24 2.10 -13.54
N ALA A 255 -33.54 2.04 -14.83
CA ALA A 255 -34.90 1.90 -15.33
C ALA A 255 -34.91 1.00 -16.58
N ASP A 256 -36.03 0.32 -16.80
CA ASP A 256 -36.33 -0.42 -18.02
C ASP A 256 -37.75 -0.07 -18.56
N LYS A 257 -38.26 -0.84 -19.51
CA LYS A 257 -39.57 -0.60 -20.10
C LYS A 257 -40.73 -0.70 -19.09
N SER A 258 -40.54 -1.37 -17.97
CA SER A 258 -41.52 -1.48 -16.89
C SER A 258 -41.44 -0.37 -15.84
N GLY A 259 -40.48 0.52 -15.98
CA GLY A 259 -40.27 1.68 -15.08
C GLY A 259 -39.00 1.63 -14.29
N PRO A 260 -38.91 2.48 -13.25
CA PRO A 260 -37.72 2.56 -12.37
C PRO A 260 -37.51 1.26 -11.61
N LYS A 261 -36.23 0.95 -11.40
CA LYS A 261 -35.77 -0.21 -10.59
C LYS A 261 -34.94 0.29 -9.40
N HIS A 262 -35.05 -0.44 -8.30
CA HIS A 262 -34.43 -0.11 -7.02
C HIS A 262 -33.69 -1.32 -6.49
N ILE A 263 -32.65 -1.06 -5.68
CA ILE A 263 -32.02 -2.06 -4.83
C ILE A 263 -32.52 -1.86 -3.41
N ALA A 264 -33.14 -2.88 -2.85
CA ALA A 264 -33.55 -2.94 -1.46
C ALA A 264 -33.27 -4.35 -0.95
N MET A 265 -32.20 -4.52 -0.20
CA MET A 265 -31.77 -5.81 0.32
C MET A 265 -31.19 -5.69 1.72
N LYS A 266 -31.28 -6.76 2.49
CA LYS A 266 -30.57 -6.90 3.76
C LYS A 266 -29.26 -7.65 3.54
N MET A 267 -28.22 -7.21 4.25
CA MET A 267 -26.96 -7.92 4.30
C MET A 267 -26.63 -8.24 5.75
N THR A 268 -26.32 -9.49 6.04
CA THR A 268 -25.87 -9.94 7.35
C THR A 268 -24.34 -9.94 7.43
N ARG A 269 -23.82 -9.83 8.66
CA ARG A 269 -22.39 -10.02 8.91
C ARG A 269 -21.92 -11.39 8.43
N ALA A 270 -22.70 -12.44 8.66
CA ALA A 270 -22.37 -13.79 8.19
C ALA A 270 -22.24 -13.85 6.66
N LYS A 271 -23.09 -13.14 5.93
CA LYS A 271 -23.00 -13.04 4.47
C LYS A 271 -21.74 -12.28 4.04
N LEU A 272 -21.45 -11.14 4.68
CA LEU A 272 -20.21 -10.40 4.43
C LEU A 272 -18.99 -11.30 4.64
N GLU A 273 -18.92 -11.99 5.75
CA GLU A 273 -17.80 -12.90 6.07
C GLU A 273 -17.64 -14.02 5.05
N SER A 274 -18.74 -14.53 4.51
CA SER A 274 -18.70 -15.53 3.42
C SER A 274 -18.14 -14.96 2.11
N LEU A 275 -18.43 -13.69 1.81
CA LEU A 275 -17.96 -13.01 0.60
C LEU A 275 -16.48 -12.67 0.63
N VAL A 276 -15.95 -12.36 1.80
CA VAL A 276 -14.58 -11.82 1.97
C VAL A 276 -13.63 -12.79 2.68
N GLY A 277 -14.09 -13.98 3.04
CA GLY A 277 -13.29 -14.96 3.81
C GLY A 277 -11.96 -15.31 3.15
N GLU A 278 -11.94 -15.52 1.85
CA GLU A 278 -10.69 -15.80 1.10
C GLU A 278 -9.71 -14.63 1.14
N LEU A 279 -10.19 -13.39 1.13
CA LEU A 279 -9.34 -12.21 1.22
C LEU A 279 -8.65 -12.13 2.60
N ILE A 280 -9.39 -12.46 3.67
CA ILE A 280 -8.83 -12.51 5.01
C ILE A 280 -7.80 -13.65 5.13
N GLU A 281 -8.12 -14.82 4.60
CA GLU A 281 -7.20 -15.98 4.59
C GLU A 281 -5.90 -15.69 3.83
N ARG A 282 -5.93 -14.89 2.78
CA ARG A 282 -4.74 -14.47 2.03
C ARG A 282 -3.70 -13.74 2.88
N THR A 283 -4.09 -13.15 4.00
CA THR A 283 -3.15 -12.47 4.90
C THR A 283 -2.29 -13.46 5.70
N LEU A 284 -2.71 -14.71 5.83
CA LEU A 284 -2.06 -15.71 6.68
C LEU A 284 -0.75 -16.25 6.09
N ALA A 285 -0.67 -16.40 4.77
CA ALA A 285 0.57 -16.86 4.13
C ALA A 285 1.74 -15.87 4.34
N PRO A 286 1.58 -14.54 4.14
CA PRO A 286 2.59 -13.56 4.53
C PRO A 286 2.94 -13.58 6.02
N CYS A 287 1.96 -13.79 6.90
CA CYS A 287 2.20 -13.89 8.35
C CYS A 287 3.08 -15.10 8.68
N LYS A 288 2.79 -16.27 8.11
CA LYS A 288 3.60 -17.49 8.30
C LYS A 288 5.03 -17.27 7.80
N GLN A 289 5.18 -16.66 6.63
CA GLN A 289 6.49 -16.39 6.05
C GLN A 289 7.31 -15.40 6.89
N ALA A 290 6.68 -14.33 7.39
CA ALA A 290 7.35 -13.35 8.24
C ALA A 290 7.85 -13.98 9.55
N ILE A 291 7.06 -14.82 10.18
CA ILE A 291 7.46 -15.56 11.39
C ILE A 291 8.65 -16.47 11.09
N LYS A 292 8.60 -17.20 9.98
CA LYS A 292 9.70 -18.07 9.54
C LYS A 292 10.98 -17.27 9.27
N ASP A 293 10.87 -16.16 8.53
CA ASP A 293 12.01 -15.32 8.18
C ASP A 293 12.63 -14.63 9.40
N ALA A 294 11.85 -14.38 10.45
CA ALA A 294 12.34 -13.86 11.73
C ALA A 294 13.00 -14.93 12.63
N ASP A 295 12.95 -16.20 12.22
CA ASP A 295 13.46 -17.34 12.98
C ASP A 295 12.87 -17.43 14.40
N ILE A 296 11.57 -17.23 14.51
CA ILE A 296 10.80 -17.32 15.75
C ILE A 296 9.59 -18.23 15.60
N LYS A 297 8.94 -18.53 16.72
CA LYS A 297 7.63 -19.19 16.77
C LYS A 297 6.55 -18.17 17.09
N ALA A 298 5.31 -18.45 16.67
CA ALA A 298 4.17 -17.56 16.98
C ALA A 298 4.01 -17.32 18.49
N GLY A 299 4.34 -18.29 19.33
CA GLY A 299 4.30 -18.16 20.79
C GLY A 299 5.35 -17.22 21.39
N ASP A 300 6.42 -16.90 20.64
CA ASP A 300 7.45 -15.96 21.07
C ASP A 300 7.01 -14.49 20.94
N ILE A 301 5.92 -14.25 20.21
CA ILE A 301 5.36 -12.92 20.01
C ILE A 301 4.64 -12.48 21.29
N SER A 302 5.11 -11.39 21.89
CA SER A 302 4.55 -10.84 23.13
C SER A 302 3.25 -10.10 22.90
N ASP A 303 3.14 -9.36 21.79
CA ASP A 303 1.99 -8.54 21.45
C ASP A 303 1.75 -8.52 19.94
N VAL A 304 0.47 -8.37 19.57
CA VAL A 304 0.04 -8.16 18.17
C VAL A 304 -0.65 -6.81 18.08
N VAL A 305 -0.12 -5.93 17.26
CA VAL A 305 -0.65 -4.59 17.04
C VAL A 305 -1.41 -4.56 15.72
N LEU A 306 -2.66 -4.13 15.76
CA LEU A 306 -3.51 -3.97 14.59
C LEU A 306 -3.45 -2.55 14.05
N VAL A 307 -3.20 -2.43 12.75
CA VAL A 307 -3.10 -1.18 12.01
C VAL A 307 -3.99 -1.25 10.78
N GLY A 308 -4.55 -0.10 10.39
CA GLY A 308 -5.44 0.03 9.25
C GLY A 308 -6.91 -0.18 9.58
N GLY A 309 -7.78 0.53 8.85
CA GLY A 309 -9.22 0.52 9.11
C GLY A 309 -9.88 -0.85 8.97
N MET A 310 -9.34 -1.71 8.11
CA MET A 310 -9.85 -3.06 7.90
C MET A 310 -9.67 -3.99 9.10
N THR A 311 -8.76 -3.66 10.01
CA THR A 311 -8.57 -4.43 11.26
C THR A 311 -9.69 -4.20 12.29
N ARG A 312 -10.62 -3.30 12.00
CA ARG A 312 -11.85 -3.14 12.79
C ARG A 312 -12.88 -4.23 12.51
N MET A 313 -12.77 -4.94 11.40
CA MET A 313 -13.70 -6.01 11.04
C MET A 313 -13.58 -7.18 12.04
N PRO A 314 -14.68 -7.63 12.65
CA PRO A 314 -14.65 -8.69 13.66
C PRO A 314 -13.99 -9.98 13.17
N LYS A 315 -14.24 -10.37 11.92
CA LYS A 315 -13.64 -11.59 11.35
C LYS A 315 -12.12 -11.48 11.17
N VAL A 316 -11.61 -10.30 10.88
CA VAL A 316 -10.15 -10.03 10.82
C VAL A 316 -9.56 -10.20 12.22
N ILE A 317 -10.16 -9.58 13.23
CA ILE A 317 -9.71 -9.69 14.63
C ILE A 317 -9.70 -11.15 15.09
N GLU A 318 -10.77 -11.89 14.83
CA GLU A 318 -10.88 -13.33 15.16
C GLU A 318 -9.79 -14.16 14.47
N THR A 319 -9.57 -13.93 13.18
CA THR A 319 -8.55 -14.64 12.39
C THR A 319 -7.14 -14.37 12.92
N VAL A 320 -6.83 -13.13 13.24
CA VAL A 320 -5.53 -12.74 13.84
C VAL A 320 -5.37 -13.39 15.22
N LYS A 321 -6.40 -13.32 16.06
CA LYS A 321 -6.39 -13.95 17.38
C LYS A 321 -6.13 -15.48 17.28
N THR A 322 -6.81 -16.16 16.39
CA THR A 322 -6.65 -17.59 16.18
C THR A 322 -5.24 -17.92 15.67
N PHE A 323 -4.74 -17.15 14.71
CA PHE A 323 -3.42 -17.40 14.13
C PHE A 323 -2.27 -17.18 15.13
N PHE A 324 -2.27 -16.08 15.87
CA PHE A 324 -1.23 -15.74 16.83
C PHE A 324 -1.44 -16.36 18.22
N GLY A 325 -2.62 -16.93 18.49
CA GLY A 325 -2.95 -17.57 19.76
C GLY A 325 -3.13 -16.59 20.93
N LYS A 326 -3.39 -15.31 20.65
CA LYS A 326 -3.61 -14.26 21.68
C LYS A 326 -4.49 -13.15 21.17
N GLU A 327 -5.13 -12.42 22.11
CA GLU A 327 -5.88 -11.20 21.78
C GLU A 327 -4.94 -10.12 21.21
N PRO A 328 -5.29 -9.51 20.08
CA PRO A 328 -4.59 -8.32 19.61
C PRO A 328 -4.67 -7.17 20.60
N ASN A 329 -3.63 -6.34 20.62
CA ASN A 329 -3.61 -5.13 21.45
C ASN A 329 -4.67 -4.14 21.01
N LYS A 330 -5.48 -3.65 21.97
CA LYS A 330 -6.57 -2.69 21.74
C LYS A 330 -6.21 -1.26 22.19
N GLY A 331 -4.97 -1.06 22.63
CA GLY A 331 -4.51 0.21 23.20
C GLY A 331 -4.08 1.28 22.19
N VAL A 332 -4.10 0.98 20.89
CA VAL A 332 -3.77 1.93 19.83
C VAL A 332 -4.94 2.16 18.88
N ASN A 333 -5.07 3.37 18.39
CA ASN A 333 -6.04 3.68 17.33
C ASN A 333 -5.45 3.23 15.97
N PRO A 334 -6.04 2.24 15.29
CA PRO A 334 -5.49 1.71 14.04
C PRO A 334 -5.47 2.72 12.89
N ASP A 335 -6.26 3.80 12.97
CA ASP A 335 -6.31 4.84 11.93
C ASP A 335 -5.27 5.95 12.16
N GLU A 336 -4.74 6.10 13.37
CA GLU A 336 -3.88 7.23 13.75
C GLU A 336 -2.45 6.80 14.16
N VAL A 337 -2.24 5.55 14.51
CA VAL A 337 -0.98 5.08 15.09
C VAL A 337 0.23 5.27 14.17
N VAL A 338 0.04 5.12 12.87
CA VAL A 338 1.10 5.34 11.86
C VAL A 338 1.53 6.80 11.82
N ALA A 339 0.56 7.72 11.81
CA ALA A 339 0.83 9.16 11.82
C ALA A 339 1.58 9.60 13.11
N LEU A 340 1.19 9.03 14.25
CA LEU A 340 1.88 9.27 15.52
C LEU A 340 3.34 8.79 15.46
N GLY A 341 3.59 7.61 14.91
CA GLY A 341 4.93 7.07 14.71
C GLY A 341 5.78 7.92 13.75
N ALA A 342 5.19 8.39 12.67
CA ALA A 342 5.84 9.31 11.75
C ALA A 342 6.22 10.65 12.42
N ALA A 343 5.34 11.18 13.26
CA ALA A 343 5.62 12.39 14.04
C ALA A 343 6.77 12.18 15.04
N ILE A 344 6.81 11.04 15.71
CA ILE A 344 7.93 10.68 16.60
C ILE A 344 9.23 10.61 15.82
N GLN A 345 9.24 9.99 14.63
CA GLN A 345 10.42 9.95 13.76
C GLN A 345 10.87 11.35 13.34
N GLY A 346 9.92 12.25 13.05
CA GLY A 346 10.23 13.66 12.83
C GLY A 346 10.94 14.31 14.02
N GLY A 347 10.47 14.05 15.22
CA GLY A 347 11.10 14.51 16.48
C GLY A 347 12.51 13.93 16.68
N VAL A 348 12.72 12.67 16.31
CA VAL A 348 14.06 12.03 16.34
C VAL A 348 15.01 12.73 15.37
N LEU A 349 14.58 13.01 14.15
CA LEU A 349 15.39 13.68 13.13
C LEU A 349 15.74 15.12 13.51
N GLN A 350 14.88 15.81 14.26
CA GLN A 350 15.13 17.17 14.75
C GLN A 350 15.91 17.20 16.08
N GLY A 351 16.10 16.06 16.73
CA GLY A 351 16.79 15.95 18.01
C GLY A 351 15.91 16.23 19.24
N ASP A 352 14.60 16.39 19.06
CA ASP A 352 13.64 16.60 20.15
C ASP A 352 13.32 15.30 20.90
N VAL A 353 13.37 14.18 20.22
CA VAL A 353 13.25 12.83 20.79
C VAL A 353 14.62 12.16 20.78
N LYS A 354 15.10 11.77 21.96
CA LYS A 354 16.40 11.15 22.14
C LYS A 354 16.27 9.70 22.57
N ASP A 355 17.37 8.97 22.46
CA ASP A 355 17.48 7.57 22.90
C ASP A 355 16.53 6.61 22.17
N VAL A 356 16.24 6.90 20.89
CA VAL A 356 15.48 6.05 19.99
C VAL A 356 16.33 5.68 18.79
N LEU A 357 16.48 4.39 18.56
CA LEU A 357 17.16 3.82 17.40
C LEU A 357 16.19 2.91 16.64
N LEU A 358 15.98 3.22 15.37
CA LEU A 358 15.16 2.44 14.46
C LEU A 358 16.03 1.71 13.46
N LEU A 359 15.97 0.38 13.46
CA LEU A 359 16.65 -0.50 12.52
C LEU A 359 15.62 -1.23 11.67
N ASP A 360 15.56 -0.89 10.40
CA ASP A 360 14.64 -1.50 9.45
C ASP A 360 15.34 -2.51 8.54
N VAL A 361 14.60 -3.17 7.67
CA VAL A 361 15.10 -4.19 6.75
C VAL A 361 14.70 -3.89 5.32
N THR A 362 15.48 -4.39 4.36
CA THR A 362 15.03 -4.40 2.96
C THR A 362 13.94 -5.46 2.79
N PRO A 363 12.76 -5.12 2.21
CA PRO A 363 11.65 -6.06 2.11
C PRO A 363 11.84 -7.11 1.01
N LEU A 364 12.67 -6.81 0.02
CA LEU A 364 12.92 -7.60 -1.16
C LEU A 364 14.42 -7.73 -1.39
N SER A 365 14.85 -8.88 -1.91
CA SER A 365 16.24 -9.10 -2.30
C SER A 365 16.65 -8.19 -3.46
N LEU A 366 17.88 -7.71 -3.41
CA LEU A 366 18.54 -6.95 -4.47
C LEU A 366 19.62 -7.81 -5.12
N GLY A 367 19.67 -7.79 -6.43
CA GLY A 367 20.64 -8.58 -7.18
C GLY A 367 20.92 -8.01 -8.55
N ILE A 368 21.71 -8.75 -9.30
CA ILE A 368 22.06 -8.44 -10.69
C ILE A 368 21.74 -9.62 -11.59
N GLU A 369 21.50 -9.32 -12.88
CA GLU A 369 21.43 -10.34 -13.89
C GLU A 369 22.81 -10.89 -14.19
N THR A 370 22.92 -12.21 -14.13
CA THR A 370 24.14 -12.96 -14.48
C THR A 370 23.90 -13.87 -15.67
N LEU A 371 24.93 -14.60 -16.08
CA LEU A 371 24.89 -15.49 -17.25
C LEU A 371 23.65 -16.39 -17.25
N GLY A 372 22.95 -16.44 -18.38
CA GLY A 372 21.71 -17.21 -18.51
C GLY A 372 20.44 -16.48 -18.07
N GLY A 373 20.53 -15.18 -17.75
CA GLY A 373 19.39 -14.37 -17.35
C GLY A 373 18.95 -14.60 -15.90
N VAL A 374 19.80 -15.20 -15.07
CA VAL A 374 19.53 -15.51 -13.68
C VAL A 374 19.68 -14.27 -12.80
N ALA A 375 18.78 -14.08 -11.85
CA ALA A 375 18.93 -13.07 -10.79
C ALA A 375 19.86 -13.60 -9.69
N THR A 376 21.06 -13.04 -9.62
CA THR A 376 22.03 -13.36 -8.56
C THR A 376 21.88 -12.34 -7.43
N LYS A 377 21.43 -12.80 -6.26
CA LYS A 377 21.18 -11.94 -5.10
C LYS A 377 22.50 -11.51 -4.47
N LEU A 378 22.66 -10.22 -4.21
CA LEU A 378 23.75 -9.66 -3.42
C LEU A 378 23.29 -9.30 -2.02
N ILE A 379 22.10 -8.73 -1.89
CA ILE A 379 21.48 -8.39 -0.61
C ILE A 379 20.18 -9.17 -0.50
N GLU A 380 20.13 -10.10 0.45
CA GLU A 380 18.94 -10.90 0.71
C GLU A 380 17.84 -10.04 1.36
N LYS A 381 16.57 -10.39 1.09
CA LYS A 381 15.43 -9.80 1.80
C LYS A 381 15.61 -9.93 3.33
N ASN A 382 15.03 -9.01 4.06
CA ASN A 382 15.13 -8.93 5.53
C ASN A 382 16.56 -8.71 6.06
N THR A 383 17.46 -8.20 5.22
CA THR A 383 18.75 -7.70 5.69
C THR A 383 18.56 -6.33 6.33
N THR A 384 19.12 -6.14 7.53
CA THR A 384 19.09 -4.86 8.25
C THR A 384 19.76 -3.76 7.42
N ILE A 385 19.12 -2.61 7.33
CA ILE A 385 19.61 -1.44 6.60
C ILE A 385 19.97 -0.31 7.58
N PRO A 386 20.97 0.53 7.24
CA PRO A 386 21.77 0.55 6.01
C PRO A 386 22.76 -0.62 5.91
N THR A 387 22.99 -1.08 4.68
CA THR A 387 23.94 -2.17 4.39
C THR A 387 24.66 -1.92 3.07
N LYS A 388 25.81 -2.57 2.92
CA LYS A 388 26.60 -2.56 1.70
C LYS A 388 27.12 -3.98 1.43
N LYS A 389 26.95 -4.45 0.21
CA LYS A 389 27.47 -5.73 -0.27
C LYS A 389 28.13 -5.53 -1.62
N SER A 390 29.26 -6.19 -1.82
CA SER A 390 29.92 -6.28 -3.13
C SER A 390 30.32 -7.71 -3.45
N GLN A 391 30.39 -8.01 -4.74
CA GLN A 391 30.84 -9.29 -5.24
C GLN A 391 31.61 -9.09 -6.54
N VAL A 392 32.64 -9.90 -6.77
CA VAL A 392 33.43 -9.86 -7.99
C VAL A 392 32.83 -10.80 -9.01
N PHE A 393 32.59 -10.27 -10.19
CA PHE A 393 32.14 -10.99 -11.40
C PHE A 393 33.23 -10.93 -12.47
N SER A 394 32.99 -11.56 -13.61
CA SER A 394 33.92 -11.55 -14.73
C SER A 394 33.19 -11.48 -16.06
N THR A 395 33.96 -11.46 -17.16
CA THR A 395 33.45 -11.48 -18.51
C THR A 395 32.99 -12.88 -18.95
N ALA A 396 32.00 -12.93 -19.86
CA ALA A 396 31.43 -14.15 -20.43
C ALA A 396 32.12 -14.56 -21.75
N GLU A 397 32.81 -13.63 -22.41
CA GLU A 397 33.45 -13.84 -23.72
C GLU A 397 34.90 -13.36 -23.70
N ASP A 398 35.72 -13.93 -24.61
CA ASP A 398 37.09 -13.48 -24.80
C ASP A 398 37.12 -12.07 -25.38
N ASN A 399 38.04 -11.23 -24.88
CA ASN A 399 38.23 -9.84 -25.30
C ASN A 399 36.97 -8.98 -25.22
N GLN A 400 36.08 -9.29 -24.28
CA GLN A 400 34.87 -8.49 -24.01
C GLN A 400 35.26 -7.11 -23.50
N ALA A 401 34.88 -6.06 -24.24
CA ALA A 401 35.28 -4.68 -23.96
C ALA A 401 34.34 -3.95 -23.00
N ALA A 402 33.13 -4.48 -22.82
CA ALA A 402 32.11 -3.85 -21.96
C ALA A 402 31.21 -4.90 -21.29
N VAL A 403 30.64 -4.55 -20.15
CA VAL A 403 29.60 -5.31 -19.49
C VAL A 403 28.42 -4.39 -19.12
N THR A 404 27.22 -4.91 -19.27
CA THR A 404 26.00 -4.25 -18.78
C THR A 404 25.57 -4.93 -17.51
N ILE A 405 25.47 -4.16 -16.42
CA ILE A 405 25.01 -4.62 -15.13
C ILE A 405 23.55 -4.21 -14.98
N ARG A 406 22.65 -5.19 -15.00
CA ARG A 406 21.22 -4.98 -14.79
C ARG A 406 20.89 -5.27 -13.33
N VAL A 407 20.45 -4.24 -12.59
CA VAL A 407 20.06 -4.36 -11.19
C VAL A 407 18.58 -4.67 -11.10
N VAL A 408 18.25 -5.71 -10.33
CA VAL A 408 16.87 -6.20 -10.15
C VAL A 408 16.53 -6.34 -8.68
N GLN A 409 15.25 -6.22 -8.39
CA GLN A 409 14.67 -6.38 -7.05
C GLN A 409 13.55 -7.42 -7.08
N GLY A 410 13.60 -8.38 -6.19
CA GLY A 410 12.58 -9.42 -6.05
C GLY A 410 13.17 -10.80 -5.72
N GLU A 411 12.25 -11.77 -5.59
CA GLU A 411 12.57 -13.13 -5.16
C GLU A 411 12.56 -14.16 -6.30
N ARG A 412 12.24 -13.76 -7.52
CA ARG A 412 12.16 -14.64 -8.68
C ARG A 412 13.55 -15.06 -9.14
N GLU A 413 13.67 -16.31 -9.60
CA GLU A 413 14.92 -16.89 -10.04
C GLU A 413 15.49 -16.20 -11.31
N MET A 414 14.60 -15.85 -12.26
CA MET A 414 15.00 -15.17 -13.47
C MET A 414 14.94 -13.65 -13.32
N ALA A 415 15.97 -12.96 -13.81
CA ALA A 415 16.07 -11.50 -13.70
C ALA A 415 14.88 -10.77 -14.33
N ASN A 416 14.38 -11.24 -15.48
CA ASN A 416 13.25 -10.62 -16.17
C ASN A 416 11.90 -10.72 -15.42
N ASP A 417 11.79 -11.65 -14.46
CA ASP A 417 10.59 -11.83 -13.65
C ASP A 417 10.59 -10.95 -12.42
N ASN A 418 11.66 -10.21 -12.18
CA ASN A 418 11.84 -9.27 -11.09
C ASN A 418 11.71 -7.82 -11.57
N LYS A 419 11.57 -6.90 -10.61
CA LYS A 419 11.53 -5.47 -10.91
C LYS A 419 12.93 -4.98 -11.30
N MET A 420 13.09 -4.47 -12.52
CA MET A 420 14.31 -3.80 -12.91
C MET A 420 14.42 -2.43 -12.27
N LEU A 421 15.53 -2.15 -11.60
CA LEU A 421 15.83 -0.87 -10.97
C LEU A 421 16.72 0.02 -11.84
N GLY A 422 17.63 -0.56 -12.63
CA GLY A 422 18.50 0.21 -13.49
C GLY A 422 19.52 -0.64 -14.22
N ASN A 423 20.18 -0.01 -15.19
CA ASN A 423 21.29 -0.56 -15.96
C ASN A 423 22.52 0.32 -15.80
N PHE A 424 23.66 -0.33 -15.60
CA PHE A 424 24.97 0.32 -15.57
C PHE A 424 25.88 -0.31 -16.60
N ASN A 425 26.54 0.50 -17.43
CA ASN A 425 27.50 0.03 -18.40
C ASN A 425 28.93 0.33 -17.92
N LEU A 426 29.75 -0.69 -17.86
CA LEU A 426 31.19 -0.57 -17.68
C LEU A 426 31.86 -0.82 -19.02
N GLU A 427 32.57 0.16 -19.54
CA GLU A 427 33.27 0.14 -20.79
C GLU A 427 34.77 0.23 -20.59
N GLY A 428 35.54 -0.06 -21.64
CA GLY A 428 37.02 0.05 -21.64
C GLY A 428 37.71 -1.05 -20.84
N ILE A 429 37.09 -2.22 -20.76
CA ILE A 429 37.72 -3.42 -20.20
C ILE A 429 38.88 -3.85 -21.11
N ALA A 430 40.08 -3.99 -20.55
CA ALA A 430 41.24 -4.42 -21.29
C ALA A 430 41.04 -5.83 -21.91
N PRO A 431 41.49 -6.07 -23.16
CA PRO A 431 41.41 -7.38 -23.78
C PRO A 431 42.02 -8.48 -22.90
N ALA A 432 41.26 -9.50 -22.62
CA ALA A 432 41.69 -10.66 -21.84
C ALA A 432 40.78 -11.86 -22.15
N PRO A 433 41.21 -13.08 -21.88
CA PRO A 433 40.33 -14.25 -21.94
C PRO A 433 39.14 -14.12 -21.03
N ARG A 434 38.00 -14.71 -21.39
CA ARG A 434 36.80 -14.75 -20.53
C ARG A 434 37.15 -15.27 -19.13
N GLY A 435 36.52 -14.69 -18.13
CA GLY A 435 36.71 -15.07 -16.73
C GLY A 435 37.98 -14.50 -16.07
N VAL A 436 38.82 -13.77 -16.80
CA VAL A 436 40.07 -13.17 -16.29
C VAL A 436 39.83 -11.77 -15.70
N PRO A 437 39.11 -10.83 -16.37
CA PRO A 437 38.83 -9.54 -15.80
C PRO A 437 38.04 -9.66 -14.48
N GLN A 438 38.38 -8.83 -13.50
CA GLN A 438 37.70 -8.76 -12.25
C GLN A 438 36.82 -7.49 -12.21
N ILE A 439 35.51 -7.69 -12.09
CA ILE A 439 34.51 -6.63 -12.10
C ILE A 439 33.81 -6.66 -10.75
N GLU A 440 34.11 -5.69 -9.89
CA GLU A 440 33.44 -5.54 -8.60
C GLU A 440 32.13 -4.78 -8.79
N VAL A 441 31.06 -5.39 -8.32
CA VAL A 441 29.69 -4.82 -8.31
C VAL A 441 29.23 -4.68 -6.88
#